data_d7b4660bac54df8a83aaa2bf8d6103e1
#
_entry.id   d7b4660bac54df8a83aaa2bf8d6103e1
#
_cell.length_a   1.000
_cell.length_b   1.000
_cell.length_c   1.000
_cell.angle_alpha   90.00
_cell.angle_beta   90.00
_cell.angle_gamma   90.00
#
_symmetry.space_group_name_H-M   'P 1'
#
loop_
_entity.id
_entity.type
_entity.pdbx_description
1 polymer ?
#
loop_
_entity_poly.entity_id
_entity_poly.type
_entity_poly.pdbx_seq_one_letter_code
_entity_poly.pdbx_strand_id
1 'polypeptide(L)'
;MKKVRLGIIGMGNMGTGHLDHTLTGRTPEIEVTAVADTNPARLEATRALLNKRRADYPDLQQPDIALFGTAEEMLNSGLIDAVEIAVPHYDHPRYAIEAMRAGIHVMCEKPAGVYTLQVREMMEEADRHPDIVFGMMFNQRTNHVYRKMKEIMDSGALGPIRRTSWIITNWYRNQAYYDSGAWRATWSGEGGGV
;
A
#
# COMPACT_ATOMS: atom_id res chain seq x y z
N MET A 1 5.50 -3.72 23.09
CA MET A 1 5.25 -2.44 22.38
C MET A 1 3.80 -2.48 21.92
N LYS A 2 3.05 -1.37 21.96
CA LYS A 2 1.69 -1.35 21.40
C LYS A 2 1.80 -1.48 19.89
N LYS A 3 1.01 -2.39 19.28
CA LYS A 3 0.98 -2.55 17.84
C LYS A 3 0.29 -1.35 17.17
N VAL A 4 0.67 -1.06 15.94
CA VAL A 4 -0.03 -0.07 15.10
C VAL A 4 -1.30 -0.72 14.55
N ARG A 5 -2.47 -0.11 14.82
CA ARG A 5 -3.74 -0.55 14.24
C ARG A 5 -3.82 -0.04 12.81
N LEU A 6 -3.75 -0.96 11.85
CA LEU A 6 -3.71 -0.64 10.43
C LEU A 6 -5.08 -0.89 9.78
N GLY A 7 -5.55 0.08 9.00
CA GLY A 7 -6.61 -0.09 8.02
C GLY A 7 -6.05 -0.34 6.62
N ILE A 8 -6.77 -1.08 5.77
CA ILE A 8 -6.38 -1.24 4.35
C ILE A 8 -7.54 -0.79 3.47
N ILE A 9 -7.31 0.18 2.58
CA ILE A 9 -8.26 0.61 1.56
C ILE A 9 -7.90 -0.07 0.24
N GLY A 10 -8.83 -0.88 -0.30
CA GLY A 10 -8.66 -1.62 -1.55
C GLY A 10 -8.17 -3.04 -1.33
N MET A 11 -9.11 -4.00 -1.41
CA MET A 11 -8.84 -5.43 -1.27
C MET A 11 -8.64 -6.12 -2.62
N GLY A 12 -7.83 -5.46 -3.48
CA GLY A 12 -7.28 -6.06 -4.70
C GLY A 12 -6.08 -6.96 -4.39
N ASN A 13 -5.30 -7.30 -5.42
CA ASN A 13 -4.12 -8.18 -5.26
C ASN A 13 -3.12 -7.63 -4.24
N MET A 14 -2.85 -6.32 -4.24
CA MET A 14 -1.89 -5.71 -3.31
C MET A 14 -2.44 -5.70 -1.88
N GLY A 15 -3.60 -5.10 -1.64
CA GLY A 15 -4.15 -5.03 -0.29
C GLY A 15 -4.41 -6.41 0.33
N THR A 16 -4.87 -7.38 -0.46
CA THR A 16 -4.99 -8.78 0.00
C THR A 16 -3.62 -9.38 0.37
N GLY A 17 -2.58 -9.10 -0.42
CA GLY A 17 -1.21 -9.55 -0.13
C GLY A 17 -0.65 -8.95 1.16
N HIS A 18 -0.86 -7.66 1.39
CA HIS A 18 -0.44 -6.98 2.62
C HIS A 18 -1.19 -7.50 3.85
N LEU A 19 -2.50 -7.67 3.74
CA LEU A 19 -3.29 -8.33 4.78
C LEU A 19 -2.73 -9.72 5.10
N ASP A 20 -2.47 -10.53 4.10
CA ASP A 20 -1.95 -11.89 4.26
C ASP A 20 -0.59 -11.93 4.97
N HIS A 21 0.32 -11.01 4.68
CA HIS A 21 1.60 -10.88 5.38
C HIS A 21 1.41 -10.64 6.88
N THR A 22 0.43 -9.81 7.25
CA THR A 22 0.12 -9.54 8.66
C THR A 22 -0.50 -10.77 9.33
N LEU A 23 -1.46 -11.41 8.67
CA LEU A 23 -2.14 -12.62 9.19
C LEU A 23 -1.20 -13.82 9.36
N THR A 24 -0.09 -13.86 8.64
CA THR A 24 0.95 -14.90 8.74
C THR A 24 2.09 -14.54 9.69
N GLY A 25 1.97 -13.44 10.45
CA GLY A 25 2.92 -13.02 11.47
C GLY A 25 4.22 -12.40 10.95
N ARG A 26 4.27 -12.00 9.67
CA ARG A 26 5.47 -11.40 9.06
C ARG A 26 5.72 -9.96 9.47
N THR A 27 4.72 -9.32 10.05
CA THR A 27 4.75 -7.92 10.50
C THR A 27 4.26 -7.83 11.95
N PRO A 28 5.05 -8.30 12.93
CA PRO A 28 4.60 -8.45 14.31
C PRO A 28 4.25 -7.13 15.01
N GLU A 29 4.73 -6.00 14.50
CA GLU A 29 4.47 -4.65 15.04
C GLU A 29 3.14 -4.07 14.55
N ILE A 30 2.50 -4.71 13.57
CA ILE A 30 1.26 -4.25 12.93
C ILE A 30 0.12 -5.20 13.26
N GLU A 31 -1.05 -4.66 13.43
CA GLU A 31 -2.31 -5.38 13.58
C GLU A 31 -3.34 -4.77 12.64
N VAL A 32 -3.78 -5.51 11.62
CA VAL A 32 -4.88 -5.04 10.77
C VAL A 32 -6.18 -5.17 11.56
N THR A 33 -6.87 -4.04 11.73
CA THR A 33 -8.12 -3.95 12.49
C THR A 33 -9.33 -3.61 11.63
N ALA A 34 -9.09 -3.11 10.41
CA ALA A 34 -10.16 -2.75 9.48
C ALA A 34 -9.70 -2.88 8.03
N VAL A 35 -10.63 -3.19 7.13
CA VAL A 35 -10.43 -3.11 5.68
C VAL A 35 -11.63 -2.48 5.01
N ALA A 36 -11.43 -1.81 3.88
CA ALA A 36 -12.48 -1.20 3.08
C ALA A 36 -12.32 -1.55 1.60
N ASP A 37 -13.43 -1.94 0.95
CA ASP A 37 -13.51 -2.06 -0.51
C ASP A 37 -14.94 -1.80 -0.96
N THR A 38 -15.13 -1.08 -2.05
CA THR A 38 -16.45 -0.78 -2.63
C THR A 38 -17.07 -1.98 -3.34
N ASN A 39 -16.28 -3.02 -3.62
CA ASN A 39 -16.76 -4.25 -4.23
C ASN A 39 -17.13 -5.29 -3.15
N PRO A 40 -18.42 -5.61 -2.96
CA PRO A 40 -18.86 -6.58 -1.95
C PRO A 40 -18.24 -7.98 -2.12
N ALA A 41 -17.97 -8.39 -3.36
CA ALA A 41 -17.35 -9.69 -3.62
C ALA A 41 -15.90 -9.77 -3.08
N ARG A 42 -15.16 -8.66 -3.09
CA ARG A 42 -13.84 -8.61 -2.48
C ARG A 42 -13.90 -8.66 -0.95
N LEU A 43 -14.87 -8.02 -0.35
CA LEU A 43 -15.09 -8.11 1.10
C LEU A 43 -15.46 -9.54 1.51
N GLU A 44 -16.26 -10.24 0.73
CA GLU A 44 -16.59 -11.65 1.00
C GLU A 44 -15.38 -12.56 0.82
N ALA A 45 -14.56 -12.34 -0.23
CA ALA A 45 -13.30 -13.05 -0.42
C ALA A 45 -12.31 -12.78 0.75
N THR A 46 -12.29 -11.55 1.26
CA THR A 46 -11.50 -11.21 2.45
C THR A 46 -11.98 -11.97 3.68
N ARG A 47 -13.28 -12.06 3.90
CA ARG A 47 -13.87 -12.85 5.00
C ARG A 47 -13.47 -14.32 4.92
N ALA A 48 -13.51 -14.90 3.72
CA ALA A 48 -13.08 -16.28 3.48
C ALA A 48 -11.57 -16.46 3.77
N LEU A 49 -10.73 -15.50 3.36
CA LEU A 49 -9.29 -15.49 3.67
C LEU A 49 -9.05 -15.43 5.19
N LEU A 50 -9.73 -14.57 5.91
CA LEU A 50 -9.62 -14.44 7.37
C LEU A 50 -9.93 -15.77 8.06
N ASN A 51 -11.03 -16.40 7.69
CA ASN A 51 -11.42 -17.70 8.25
C ASN A 51 -10.39 -18.79 7.95
N LYS A 52 -9.86 -18.80 6.72
CA LYS A 52 -8.80 -19.75 6.34
C LYS A 52 -7.54 -19.51 7.15
N ARG A 53 -7.08 -18.27 7.31
CA ARG A 53 -5.85 -17.98 8.05
C ARG A 53 -5.97 -18.24 9.54
N ARG A 54 -7.14 -18.02 10.13
CA ARG A 54 -7.41 -18.44 11.53
C ARG A 54 -7.29 -19.96 11.70
N ALA A 55 -7.71 -20.75 10.71
CA ALA A 55 -7.54 -22.20 10.73
C ALA A 55 -6.10 -22.64 10.47
N ASP A 56 -5.41 -22.00 9.51
CA ASP A 56 -4.02 -22.34 9.14
C ASP A 56 -3.00 -21.96 10.23
N TYR A 57 -3.29 -20.91 11.02
CA TYR A 57 -2.40 -20.33 12.04
C TYR A 57 -3.10 -20.14 13.39
N PRO A 58 -3.54 -21.22 14.06
CA PRO A 58 -4.34 -21.13 15.29
C PRO A 58 -3.56 -20.51 16.48
N ASP A 59 -2.24 -20.59 16.46
CA ASP A 59 -1.38 -20.03 17.51
C ASP A 59 -1.14 -18.52 17.37
N LEU A 60 -1.49 -17.93 16.21
CA LEU A 60 -1.38 -16.49 16.02
C LEU A 60 -2.68 -15.81 16.49
N GLN A 61 -2.55 -14.91 17.46
CA GLN A 61 -3.65 -14.05 17.86
C GLN A 61 -3.98 -13.11 16.70
N GLN A 62 -5.09 -13.38 16.01
CA GLN A 62 -5.60 -12.54 14.94
C GLN A 62 -6.76 -11.72 15.47
N PRO A 63 -6.74 -10.38 15.27
CA PRO A 63 -7.83 -9.51 15.71
C PRO A 63 -9.10 -9.77 14.90
N ASP A 64 -10.23 -9.31 15.44
CA ASP A 64 -11.43 -9.18 14.66
C ASP A 64 -11.30 -7.97 13.72
N ILE A 65 -11.32 -8.25 12.42
CA ILE A 65 -11.15 -7.23 11.39
C ILE A 65 -12.52 -6.76 10.92
N ALA A 66 -12.78 -5.46 11.11
CA ALA A 66 -14.00 -4.83 10.61
C ALA A 66 -13.94 -4.66 9.09
N LEU A 67 -15.06 -4.94 8.41
CA LEU A 67 -15.18 -4.84 6.95
C LEU A 67 -16.12 -3.68 6.61
N PHE A 68 -15.62 -2.70 5.86
CA PHE A 68 -16.37 -1.50 5.46
C PHE A 68 -16.62 -1.47 3.95
N GLY A 69 -17.80 -1.00 3.55
CA GLY A 69 -18.15 -0.78 2.16
C GLY A 69 -17.50 0.45 1.55
N THR A 70 -17.06 1.39 2.38
CA THR A 70 -16.41 2.63 1.95
C THR A 70 -15.19 2.96 2.80
N ALA A 71 -14.23 3.66 2.20
CA ALA A 71 -13.06 4.16 2.92
C ALA A 71 -13.46 5.21 3.98
N GLU A 72 -14.43 6.06 3.68
CA GLU A 72 -14.92 7.11 4.57
C GLU A 72 -15.44 6.52 5.89
N GLU A 73 -16.27 5.47 5.83
CA GLU A 73 -16.75 4.78 7.03
C GLU A 73 -15.59 4.23 7.87
N MET A 74 -14.58 3.63 7.23
CA MET A 74 -13.43 3.09 7.91
C MET A 74 -12.57 4.20 8.55
N LEU A 75 -12.27 5.27 7.83
CA LEU A 75 -11.47 6.39 8.33
C LEU A 75 -12.13 7.07 9.55
N ASN A 76 -13.46 7.10 9.60
CA ASN A 76 -14.22 7.70 10.71
C ASN A 76 -14.53 6.71 11.84
N SER A 77 -14.11 5.44 11.73
CA SER A 77 -14.49 4.39 12.70
C SER A 77 -13.76 4.47 14.04
N GLY A 78 -12.63 5.15 14.12
CA GLY A 78 -11.75 5.15 15.31
C GLY A 78 -11.01 3.82 15.55
N LEU A 79 -11.09 2.88 14.62
CA LEU A 79 -10.45 1.56 14.75
C LEU A 79 -9.00 1.51 14.32
N ILE A 80 -8.51 2.53 13.61
CA ILE A 80 -7.19 2.54 12.97
C ILE A 80 -6.34 3.73 13.42
N ASP A 81 -5.03 3.52 13.54
CA ASP A 81 -4.02 4.56 13.77
C ASP A 81 -3.33 4.95 12.45
N ALA A 82 -3.26 4.00 11.50
CA ALA A 82 -2.65 4.17 10.20
C ALA A 82 -3.48 3.49 9.10
N VAL A 83 -3.33 3.94 7.88
CA VAL A 83 -3.98 3.35 6.71
C VAL A 83 -2.98 3.03 5.62
N GLU A 84 -3.17 1.88 4.99
CA GLU A 84 -2.53 1.52 3.74
C GLU A 84 -3.52 1.69 2.59
N ILE A 85 -3.10 2.42 1.53
CA ILE A 85 -3.93 2.72 0.37
C ILE A 85 -3.45 1.87 -0.81
N ALA A 86 -4.25 0.88 -1.21
CA ALA A 86 -3.95 -0.09 -2.26
C ALA A 86 -5.04 -0.14 -3.35
N VAL A 87 -5.52 1.02 -3.76
CA VAL A 87 -6.57 1.23 -4.77
C VAL A 87 -5.98 1.49 -6.16
N PRO A 88 -6.78 1.66 -7.22
CA PRO A 88 -6.31 2.17 -8.52
C PRO A 88 -5.66 3.56 -8.42
N HIS A 89 -4.73 3.85 -9.30
CA HIS A 89 -3.77 4.96 -9.23
C HIS A 89 -4.40 6.35 -9.10
N TYR A 90 -5.56 6.57 -9.73
CA TYR A 90 -6.28 7.85 -9.70
C TYR A 90 -6.77 8.24 -8.30
N ASP A 91 -7.08 7.23 -7.48
CA ASP A 91 -7.67 7.43 -6.15
C ASP A 91 -6.61 7.58 -5.04
N HIS A 92 -5.32 7.31 -5.32
CA HIS A 92 -4.25 7.43 -4.32
C HIS A 92 -4.21 8.80 -3.63
N PRO A 93 -4.15 9.94 -4.38
CA PRO A 93 -4.08 11.26 -3.75
C PRO A 93 -5.32 11.58 -2.92
N ARG A 94 -6.50 11.23 -3.44
CA ARG A 94 -7.75 11.49 -2.76
C ARG A 94 -7.79 10.83 -1.37
N TYR A 95 -7.59 9.51 -1.31
CA TYR A 95 -7.67 8.79 -0.03
C TYR A 95 -6.53 9.15 0.92
N ALA A 96 -5.35 9.48 0.40
CA ALA A 96 -4.24 9.96 1.24
C ALA A 96 -4.59 11.30 1.91
N ILE A 97 -5.17 12.25 1.16
CA ILE A 97 -5.63 13.55 1.69
C ILE A 97 -6.74 13.35 2.73
N GLU A 98 -7.74 12.52 2.43
CA GLU A 98 -8.84 12.23 3.33
C GLU A 98 -8.33 11.63 4.67
N ALA A 99 -7.39 10.67 4.59
CA ALA A 99 -6.81 10.05 5.77
C ALA A 99 -5.98 11.03 6.62
N MET A 100 -5.13 11.85 6.00
CA MET A 100 -4.35 12.87 6.72
C MET A 100 -5.24 13.88 7.43
N ARG A 101 -6.32 14.32 6.79
CA ARG A 101 -7.34 15.20 7.40
C ARG A 101 -8.08 14.55 8.56
N ALA A 102 -8.24 13.24 8.54
CA ALA A 102 -8.80 12.47 9.63
C ALA A 102 -7.79 12.20 10.76
N GLY A 103 -6.55 12.70 10.68
CA GLY A 103 -5.51 12.48 11.68
C GLY A 103 -4.90 11.06 11.65
N ILE A 104 -4.97 10.37 10.52
CA ILE A 104 -4.52 8.99 10.35
C ILE A 104 -3.20 8.97 9.57
N HIS A 105 -2.21 8.22 10.07
CA HIS A 105 -0.95 8.00 9.36
C HIS A 105 -1.17 7.24 8.05
N VAL A 106 -0.39 7.55 7.01
CA VAL A 106 -0.64 7.05 5.65
C VAL A 106 0.57 6.33 5.07
N MET A 107 0.36 5.13 4.57
CA MET A 107 1.23 4.44 3.63
C MET A 107 0.46 4.25 2.32
N CYS A 108 0.92 4.89 1.24
CA CYS A 108 0.25 4.83 -0.05
C CYS A 108 1.05 3.98 -1.05
N GLU A 109 0.37 3.10 -1.77
CA GLU A 109 0.98 2.33 -2.85
C GLU A 109 1.44 3.24 -4.00
N LYS A 110 2.45 2.78 -4.71
CA LYS A 110 2.95 3.47 -5.92
C LYS A 110 2.00 3.22 -7.11
N PRO A 111 1.95 4.14 -8.07
CA PRO A 111 2.55 5.48 -8.11
C PRO A 111 1.81 6.44 -7.16
N ALA A 112 2.41 7.59 -6.89
CA ALA A 112 1.80 8.61 -6.02
C ALA A 112 0.45 9.11 -6.54
N GLY A 113 0.25 9.09 -7.84
CA GLY A 113 -0.98 9.46 -8.53
C GLY A 113 -0.72 9.54 -10.03
N VAL A 114 -1.73 9.87 -10.82
CA VAL A 114 -1.66 9.97 -12.28
C VAL A 114 -1.34 11.41 -12.74
N TYR A 115 -1.86 12.40 -12.05
CA TYR A 115 -1.68 13.80 -12.39
C TYR A 115 -0.77 14.52 -11.41
N THR A 116 0.21 15.24 -11.93
CA THR A 116 1.16 16.03 -11.12
C THR A 116 0.47 17.00 -10.17
N LEU A 117 -0.63 17.62 -10.60
CA LEU A 117 -1.39 18.54 -9.75
C LEU A 117 -1.92 17.84 -8.50
N GLN A 118 -2.58 16.70 -8.65
CA GLN A 118 -3.14 15.92 -7.53
C GLN A 118 -2.05 15.43 -6.57
N VAL A 119 -0.89 15.02 -7.11
CA VAL A 119 0.26 14.63 -6.29
C VAL A 119 0.81 15.81 -5.50
N ARG A 120 0.86 16.99 -6.11
CA ARG A 120 1.26 18.24 -5.43
C ARG A 120 0.30 18.58 -4.28
N GLU A 121 -1.00 18.54 -4.53
CA GLU A 121 -2.03 18.76 -3.51
C GLU A 121 -1.89 17.78 -2.34
N MET A 122 -1.61 16.51 -2.62
CA MET A 122 -1.35 15.49 -1.60
C MET A 122 -0.10 15.80 -0.77
N MET A 123 0.98 16.26 -1.40
CA MET A 123 2.21 16.66 -0.70
C MET A 123 1.97 17.91 0.15
N GLU A 124 1.28 18.92 -0.39
CA GLU A 124 0.90 20.13 0.37
C GLU A 124 0.02 19.80 1.58
N GLU A 125 -0.85 18.80 1.46
CA GLU A 125 -1.65 18.34 2.60
C GLU A 125 -0.76 17.66 3.65
N ALA A 126 0.21 16.86 3.24
CA ALA A 126 1.17 16.26 4.17
C ALA A 126 1.98 17.32 4.93
N ASP A 127 2.39 18.39 4.24
CA ASP A 127 3.10 19.52 4.87
C ASP A 127 2.23 20.27 5.90
N ARG A 128 0.91 20.29 5.73
CA ARG A 128 -0.04 20.88 6.69
C ARG A 128 -0.25 20.01 7.94
N HIS A 129 0.09 18.74 7.87
CA HIS A 129 -0.08 17.77 8.95
C HIS A 129 1.26 17.16 9.41
N PRO A 130 2.18 17.96 10.00
CA PRO A 130 3.53 17.51 10.36
C PRO A 130 3.56 16.38 11.40
N ASP A 131 2.47 16.21 12.16
CA ASP A 131 2.33 15.13 13.13
C ASP A 131 1.89 13.81 12.51
N ILE A 132 1.51 13.81 11.23
CA ILE A 132 1.12 12.62 10.48
C ILE A 132 2.33 12.07 9.72
N VAL A 133 2.59 10.79 9.88
CA VAL A 133 3.56 10.09 9.06
C VAL A 133 2.91 9.74 7.72
N PHE A 134 3.43 10.34 6.66
CA PHE A 134 3.05 10.03 5.28
C PHE A 134 4.20 9.35 4.55
N GLY A 135 3.95 8.21 3.92
CA GLY A 135 4.95 7.46 3.16
C GLY A 135 4.38 6.84 1.89
N MET A 136 5.29 6.64 0.92
CA MET A 136 5.00 5.91 -0.32
C MET A 136 5.61 4.51 -0.27
N MET A 137 4.89 3.51 -0.74
CA MET A 137 5.33 2.11 -0.79
C MET A 137 6.37 1.88 -1.91
N PHE A 138 7.53 2.52 -1.77
CA PHE A 138 8.69 2.25 -2.63
C PHE A 138 9.51 1.09 -2.07
N ASN A 139 8.96 -0.11 -2.14
CA ASN A 139 9.50 -1.33 -1.54
C ASN A 139 10.96 -1.64 -1.92
N GLN A 140 11.42 -1.21 -3.10
CA GLN A 140 12.81 -1.42 -3.51
C GLN A 140 13.81 -0.59 -2.68
N ARG A 141 13.38 0.48 -2.01
CA ARG A 141 14.25 1.25 -1.10
C ARG A 141 14.61 0.46 0.17
N THR A 142 13.81 -0.52 0.56
CA THR A 142 14.07 -1.40 1.70
C THR A 142 14.79 -2.68 1.31
N ASN A 143 14.90 -2.99 0.01
CA ASN A 143 15.63 -4.15 -0.48
C ASN A 143 17.12 -4.05 -0.11
N HIS A 144 17.64 -5.08 0.57
CA HIS A 144 19.01 -5.09 1.09
C HIS A 144 20.09 -4.92 0.00
N VAL A 145 19.84 -5.43 -1.23
CA VAL A 145 20.77 -5.29 -2.36
C VAL A 145 20.85 -3.83 -2.78
N TYR A 146 19.71 -3.16 -2.97
CA TYR A 146 19.70 -1.75 -3.37
C TYR A 146 20.21 -0.82 -2.27
N ARG A 147 19.95 -1.14 -1.01
CA ARG A 147 20.54 -0.43 0.13
C ARG A 147 22.07 -0.54 0.13
N LYS A 148 22.61 -1.74 -0.14
CA LYS A 148 24.07 -1.93 -0.24
C LYS A 148 24.67 -1.20 -1.43
N MET A 149 24.00 -1.22 -2.59
CA MET A 149 24.43 -0.42 -3.76
C MET A 149 24.49 1.07 -3.41
N LYS A 150 23.45 1.61 -2.75
CA LYS A 150 23.45 3.00 -2.32
C LYS A 150 24.58 3.31 -1.35
N GLU A 151 24.82 2.47 -0.34
CA GLU A 151 25.94 2.61 0.59
C GLU A 151 27.31 2.70 -0.12
N ILE A 152 27.55 1.81 -1.11
CA ILE A 152 28.79 1.84 -1.90
C ILE A 152 28.91 3.14 -2.70
N MET A 153 27.82 3.60 -3.30
CA MET A 153 27.81 4.86 -4.04
C MET A 153 28.08 6.06 -3.13
N ASP A 154 27.41 6.13 -1.99
CA ASP A 154 27.53 7.23 -1.02
C ASP A 154 28.92 7.27 -0.36
N SER A 155 29.61 6.13 -0.23
CA SER A 155 30.97 6.05 0.32
C SER A 155 32.04 6.71 -0.56
N GLY A 156 31.70 7.03 -1.82
CA GLY A 156 32.66 7.57 -2.80
C GLY A 156 33.65 6.54 -3.35
N ALA A 157 33.54 5.25 -2.97
CA ALA A 157 34.47 4.20 -3.41
C ALA A 157 34.54 4.04 -4.95
N LEU A 158 33.46 4.42 -5.65
CA LEU A 158 33.39 4.37 -7.11
C LEU A 158 33.83 5.67 -7.79
N GLY A 159 34.20 6.69 -6.99
CA GLY A 159 34.44 8.03 -7.50
C GLY A 159 33.17 8.68 -8.08
N PRO A 160 33.29 9.76 -8.87
CA PRO A 160 32.15 10.44 -9.46
C PRO A 160 31.47 9.55 -10.50
N ILE A 161 30.16 9.35 -10.34
CA ILE A 161 29.33 8.56 -11.27
C ILE A 161 29.30 9.27 -12.64
N ARG A 162 29.79 8.60 -13.67
CA ARG A 162 29.84 9.13 -15.04
C ARG A 162 28.76 8.51 -15.94
N ARG A 163 28.35 7.28 -15.66
CA ARG A 163 27.34 6.56 -16.44
C ARG A 163 26.64 5.54 -15.56
N THR A 164 25.33 5.44 -15.74
CA THR A 164 24.50 4.37 -15.17
C THR A 164 23.75 3.68 -16.31
N SER A 165 23.74 2.34 -16.29
CA SER A 165 22.91 1.52 -17.17
C SER A 165 22.09 0.57 -16.32
N TRP A 166 20.77 0.58 -16.49
CA TRP A 166 19.84 -0.30 -15.79
C TRP A 166 19.16 -1.22 -16.79
N ILE A 167 19.45 -2.51 -16.72
CA ILE A 167 18.93 -3.52 -17.66
C ILE A 167 18.10 -4.53 -16.86
N ILE A 168 16.82 -4.65 -17.18
CA ILE A 168 15.89 -5.58 -16.54
C ILE A 168 15.42 -6.57 -17.61
N THR A 169 15.78 -7.85 -17.46
CA THR A 169 15.48 -8.90 -18.44
C THR A 169 14.52 -9.97 -17.93
N ASN A 170 14.16 -9.94 -16.64
CA ASN A 170 13.35 -10.96 -15.98
C ASN A 170 11.93 -10.49 -15.63
N TRP A 171 11.50 -9.35 -16.15
CA TRP A 171 10.18 -8.80 -15.87
C TRP A 171 9.18 -9.17 -16.99
N TYR A 172 8.46 -10.26 -16.79
CA TYR A 172 7.43 -10.70 -17.72
C TYR A 172 6.05 -10.63 -17.06
N ARG A 173 5.08 -10.11 -17.78
CA ARG A 173 3.66 -10.07 -17.39
C ARG A 173 2.86 -10.83 -18.43
N ASN A 174 2.26 -11.95 -18.02
CA ASN A 174 1.38 -12.74 -18.88
C ASN A 174 -0.02 -12.11 -19.01
N GLN A 175 -0.85 -12.63 -19.90
CA GLN A 175 -2.21 -12.13 -20.11
C GLN A 175 -3.04 -12.14 -18.81
N ALA A 176 -2.93 -13.17 -17.99
CA ALA A 176 -3.65 -13.27 -16.73
C ALA A 176 -3.37 -12.09 -15.77
N TYR A 177 -2.17 -11.49 -15.83
CA TYR A 177 -1.88 -10.26 -15.08
C TYR A 177 -2.74 -9.10 -15.55
N TYR A 178 -2.91 -8.91 -16.85
CA TYR A 178 -3.72 -7.83 -17.41
C TYR A 178 -5.21 -8.07 -17.19
N ASP A 179 -5.65 -9.31 -17.26
CA ASP A 179 -7.04 -9.72 -17.02
C ASP A 179 -7.44 -9.63 -15.55
N SER A 180 -6.48 -9.51 -14.62
CA SER A 180 -6.73 -9.42 -13.16
C SER A 180 -7.43 -8.13 -12.73
N GLY A 181 -7.57 -7.15 -13.63
CA GLY A 181 -8.27 -5.90 -13.38
C GLY A 181 -8.56 -5.15 -14.66
N ALA A 182 -9.81 -4.79 -14.89
CA ALA A 182 -10.27 -4.09 -16.11
C ALA A 182 -9.60 -2.74 -16.39
N TRP A 183 -8.88 -2.19 -15.41
CA TRP A 183 -8.17 -0.90 -15.52
C TRP A 183 -6.72 -1.04 -16.03
N ARG A 184 -6.17 -2.29 -15.97
CA ARG A 184 -4.77 -2.53 -16.35
C ARG A 184 -4.57 -2.37 -17.86
N ALA A 185 -3.39 -1.86 -18.25
CA ALA A 185 -3.01 -1.58 -19.64
C ALA A 185 -3.99 -0.65 -20.39
N THR A 186 -4.74 0.17 -19.68
CA THR A 186 -5.61 1.20 -20.26
C THR A 186 -5.14 2.59 -19.85
N TRP A 187 -5.21 3.55 -20.76
CA TRP A 187 -4.90 4.95 -20.43
C TRP A 187 -5.80 5.50 -19.35
N SER A 188 -7.09 5.15 -19.40
CA SER A 188 -8.08 5.58 -18.41
C SER A 188 -7.88 4.96 -17.03
N GLY A 189 -7.25 3.81 -16.92
CA GLY A 189 -7.04 3.13 -15.65
C GLY A 189 -5.67 3.35 -15.03
N GLU A 190 -4.61 3.35 -15.86
CA GLU A 190 -3.22 3.50 -15.37
C GLU A 190 -2.65 4.91 -15.57
N GLY A 191 -3.27 5.73 -16.44
CA GLY A 191 -2.81 7.10 -16.73
C GLY A 191 -1.61 7.17 -17.66
N GLY A 192 -1.22 6.07 -18.27
CA GLY A 192 -0.06 5.96 -19.15
C GLY A 192 1.18 5.42 -18.46
N GLY A 193 2.28 5.39 -19.21
CA GLY A 193 3.59 5.02 -18.67
C GLY A 193 3.74 3.52 -18.37
N VAL A 194 3.90 2.73 -19.39
CA VAL A 194 4.28 1.31 -19.24
C VAL A 194 5.76 1.16 -19.55
#